data_13186e54bb589c6a711ae3ce4b63e854
#
_entry.id   13186e54bb589c6a711ae3ce4b63e854
#
_cell.length_a   1.000
_cell.length_b   1.000
_cell.length_c   1.000
_cell.angle_alpha   90.00
_cell.angle_beta   90.00
_cell.angle_gamma   90.00
#
_symmetry.space_group_name_H-M   'P 1'
#
loop_
_entity.id
_entity.type
_entity.pdbx_description
1 polymer ?
#
loop_
_entity_poly.entity_id
_entity_poly.type
_entity_poly.pdbx_seq_one_letter_code
_entity_poly.pdbx_strand_id
1 'polypeptide(L)'
;MTNQQKFDRLRKLLDEASVYARAVGKLEFDMQCCAPKDGMEQAGADMAVLSDRYFRLTHTKRYAQLVTELHADSDGLTQVQKKVIEHLYEAWEKEKNIPAKLNYEMSLAYNRAYSKWLEAKQAADFSMFSGALAEIISYTHQALDLREQKKPTYYDALLDDTEKGGSISQLDAFFDALRARIVPLVRRIQTEGKPIRTDFMSRPCPISQQEAFSKYLLELEGLDKEALVLMTTEHPFTTNFGPKDVRVTTHYYENNFVSNIFTTLHEGGHALFMQNEPEEFYREHAANSMTNGMHECLSLIHI
;
A
#
# COMPACT_ATOMS: atom_id res chain seq x y z
N MET A 1 -16.64 29.71 14.95
CA MET A 1 -15.86 28.51 15.33
C MET A 1 -14.40 28.81 15.04
N THR A 2 -13.48 28.53 15.97
CA THR A 2 -12.04 28.61 15.71
C THR A 2 -11.59 27.48 14.79
N ASN A 3 -10.43 27.62 14.13
CA ASN A 3 -9.89 26.56 13.28
C ASN A 3 -9.61 25.28 14.08
N GLN A 4 -9.14 25.37 15.32
CA GLN A 4 -8.99 24.21 16.20
C GLN A 4 -10.35 23.50 16.45
N GLN A 5 -11.43 24.22 16.67
CA GLN A 5 -12.76 23.62 16.84
C GLN A 5 -13.28 22.97 15.56
N LYS A 6 -12.94 23.53 14.38
CA LYS A 6 -13.25 22.90 13.09
C LYS A 6 -12.46 21.62 12.90
N PHE A 7 -11.15 21.65 13.20
CA PHE A 7 -10.28 20.48 13.12
C PHE A 7 -10.74 19.36 14.07
N ASP A 8 -11.09 19.68 15.32
CA ASP A 8 -11.62 18.70 16.28
C ASP A 8 -12.91 18.03 15.78
N ARG A 9 -13.75 18.76 15.04
CA ARG A 9 -14.95 18.18 14.40
C ARG A 9 -14.60 17.29 13.21
N LEU A 10 -13.62 17.70 12.39
CA LEU A 10 -13.13 16.90 11.28
C LEU A 10 -12.49 15.61 11.81
N ARG A 11 -11.66 15.69 12.86
CA ARG A 11 -11.02 14.54 13.49
C ARG A 11 -12.05 13.50 13.94
N LYS A 12 -13.18 13.91 14.53
CA LYS A 12 -14.26 12.96 14.89
C LYS A 12 -14.86 12.21 13.71
N LEU A 13 -14.96 12.87 12.53
CA LEU A 13 -15.38 12.18 11.31
C LEU A 13 -14.32 11.20 10.82
N LEU A 14 -13.04 11.58 10.91
CA LEU A 14 -11.91 10.72 10.55
C LEU A 14 -11.78 9.54 11.51
N ASP A 15 -12.02 9.74 12.83
CA ASP A 15 -12.03 8.68 13.83
C ASP A 15 -13.08 7.61 13.48
N GLU A 16 -14.31 8.03 13.10
CA GLU A 16 -15.35 7.10 12.64
C GLU A 16 -14.97 6.43 11.32
N ALA A 17 -14.52 7.19 10.33
CA ALA A 17 -14.13 6.66 9.02
C ALA A 17 -12.98 5.64 9.13
N SER A 18 -11.99 5.91 9.96
CA SER A 18 -10.84 5.02 10.17
C SER A 18 -11.19 3.66 10.77
N VAL A 19 -12.32 3.54 11.48
CA VAL A 19 -12.81 2.22 11.94
C VAL A 19 -13.18 1.35 10.75
N TYR A 20 -13.87 1.91 9.75
CA TYR A 20 -14.23 1.18 8.53
C TYR A 20 -12.98 0.84 7.70
N ALA A 21 -12.07 1.79 7.55
CA ALA A 21 -10.80 1.55 6.83
C ALA A 21 -9.99 0.41 7.47
N ARG A 22 -9.85 0.41 8.79
CA ARG A 22 -9.16 -0.68 9.51
C ARG A 22 -9.90 -2.01 9.40
N ALA A 23 -11.24 -2.01 9.40
CA ALA A 23 -12.03 -3.23 9.21
C ALA A 23 -11.83 -3.81 7.81
N VAL A 24 -11.84 -2.97 6.76
CA VAL A 24 -11.53 -3.36 5.37
C VAL A 24 -10.13 -3.96 5.30
N GLY A 25 -9.11 -3.28 5.80
CA GLY A 25 -7.74 -3.79 5.76
C GLY A 25 -7.55 -5.10 6.52
N LYS A 26 -8.26 -5.31 7.64
CA LYS A 26 -8.23 -6.61 8.37
C LYS A 26 -8.89 -7.73 7.57
N LEU A 27 -10.01 -7.46 6.89
CA LEU A 27 -10.64 -8.43 6.00
C LEU A 27 -9.76 -8.71 4.77
N GLU A 28 -9.10 -7.70 4.23
CA GLU A 28 -8.13 -7.87 3.13
C GLU A 28 -6.97 -8.77 3.54
N PHE A 29 -6.39 -8.52 4.71
CA PHE A 29 -5.35 -9.40 5.27
C PHE A 29 -5.85 -10.82 5.47
N ASP A 30 -7.06 -11.00 6.01
CA ASP A 30 -7.69 -12.31 6.20
C ASP A 30 -7.87 -13.02 4.86
N MET A 31 -8.41 -12.35 3.84
CA MET A 31 -8.58 -12.90 2.48
C MET A 31 -7.26 -13.38 1.88
N GLN A 32 -6.16 -12.68 2.12
CA GLN A 32 -4.87 -13.01 1.52
C GLN A 32 -4.12 -14.11 2.27
N CYS A 33 -4.33 -14.26 3.58
CA CYS A 33 -3.53 -15.11 4.45
C CYS A 33 -4.28 -16.30 5.07
N CYS A 34 -5.59 -16.18 5.31
CA CYS A 34 -6.33 -17.10 6.16
C CYS A 34 -7.62 -17.64 5.55
N ALA A 35 -8.35 -16.82 4.79
CA ALA A 35 -9.67 -17.16 4.29
C ALA A 35 -9.64 -18.38 3.35
N PRO A 36 -10.56 -19.33 3.53
CA PRO A 36 -10.73 -20.41 2.57
C PRO A 36 -11.21 -19.85 1.22
N LYS A 37 -10.80 -20.49 0.12
CA LYS A 37 -11.10 -20.04 -1.24
C LYS A 37 -12.59 -19.75 -1.46
N ASP A 38 -13.47 -20.61 -0.96
CA ASP A 38 -14.92 -20.48 -1.15
C ASP A 38 -15.52 -19.32 -0.33
N GLY A 39 -14.80 -18.79 0.68
CA GLY A 39 -15.21 -17.65 1.48
C GLY A 39 -14.82 -16.29 0.88
N MET A 40 -13.95 -16.25 -0.12
CA MET A 40 -13.37 -15.01 -0.65
C MET A 40 -14.41 -14.09 -1.30
N GLU A 41 -15.43 -14.66 -1.97
CA GLU A 41 -16.50 -13.86 -2.59
C GLU A 41 -17.31 -13.09 -1.56
N GLN A 42 -17.69 -13.75 -0.45
CA GLN A 42 -18.42 -13.11 0.65
C GLN A 42 -17.55 -12.03 1.33
N ALA A 43 -16.29 -12.34 1.63
CA ALA A 43 -15.36 -11.37 2.21
C ALA A 43 -15.19 -10.13 1.32
N GLY A 44 -15.06 -10.31 0.01
CA GLY A 44 -15.01 -9.23 -0.97
C GLY A 44 -16.27 -8.36 -1.00
N ALA A 45 -17.46 -8.98 -0.87
CA ALA A 45 -18.73 -8.26 -0.78
C ALA A 45 -18.82 -7.43 0.52
N ASP A 46 -18.42 -8.01 1.64
CA ASP A 46 -18.39 -7.32 2.94
C ASP A 46 -17.42 -6.14 2.92
N MET A 47 -16.24 -6.30 2.33
CA MET A 47 -15.27 -5.22 2.13
C MET A 47 -15.85 -4.08 1.29
N ALA A 48 -16.56 -4.37 0.21
CA ALA A 48 -17.17 -3.35 -0.63
C ALA A 48 -18.23 -2.53 0.13
N VAL A 49 -19.01 -3.15 0.99
CA VAL A 49 -20.01 -2.45 1.86
C VAL A 49 -19.31 -1.52 2.86
N LEU A 50 -18.22 -2.00 3.51
CA LEU A 50 -17.45 -1.19 4.46
C LEU A 50 -16.72 -0.04 3.77
N SER A 51 -16.15 -0.29 2.59
CA SER A 51 -15.50 0.74 1.76
C SER A 51 -16.50 1.80 1.29
N ASP A 52 -17.71 1.42 0.88
CA ASP A 52 -18.76 2.39 0.56
C ASP A 52 -19.15 3.23 1.79
N ARG A 53 -19.16 2.64 2.99
CA ARG A 53 -19.44 3.39 4.21
C ARG A 53 -18.34 4.41 4.53
N TYR A 54 -17.07 4.01 4.41
CA TYR A 54 -15.93 4.92 4.51
C TYR A 54 -16.06 6.09 3.50
N PHE A 55 -16.26 5.75 2.23
CA PHE A 55 -16.39 6.74 1.15
C PHE A 55 -17.51 7.75 1.43
N ARG A 56 -18.69 7.29 1.85
CA ARG A 56 -19.81 8.18 2.17
C ARG A 56 -19.53 9.12 3.34
N LEU A 57 -18.73 8.70 4.34
CA LEU A 57 -18.37 9.55 5.47
C LEU A 57 -17.41 10.68 5.03
N THR A 58 -16.46 10.39 4.16
CA THR A 58 -15.47 11.32 3.64
C THR A 58 -15.98 12.18 2.46
N HIS A 59 -17.21 11.92 1.98
CA HIS A 59 -17.85 12.66 0.87
C HIS A 59 -19.16 13.38 1.29
N THR A 60 -19.34 13.61 2.60
CA THR A 60 -20.47 14.44 3.07
C THR A 60 -20.20 15.93 2.79
N LYS A 61 -21.27 16.72 2.60
CA LYS A 61 -21.17 18.18 2.48
C LYS A 61 -20.41 18.80 3.68
N ARG A 62 -20.60 18.24 4.87
CA ARG A 62 -19.94 18.71 6.09
C ARG A 62 -18.43 18.43 6.06
N TYR A 63 -18.02 17.24 5.62
CA TYR A 63 -16.61 16.89 5.44
C TYR A 63 -15.94 17.84 4.45
N ALA A 64 -16.52 17.98 3.27
CA ALA A 64 -16.06 18.88 2.22
C ALA A 64 -15.89 20.33 2.73
N GLN A 65 -16.90 20.84 3.45
CA GLN A 65 -16.86 22.18 4.03
C GLN A 65 -15.71 22.33 5.03
N LEU A 66 -15.55 21.39 5.96
CA LEU A 66 -14.48 21.44 6.98
C LEU A 66 -13.10 21.41 6.32
N VAL A 67 -12.88 20.49 5.38
CA VAL A 67 -11.59 20.35 4.68
C VAL A 67 -11.26 21.61 3.87
N THR A 68 -12.21 22.15 3.10
CA THR A 68 -11.98 23.35 2.29
C THR A 68 -11.78 24.62 3.13
N GLU A 69 -12.55 24.81 4.20
CA GLU A 69 -12.38 25.96 5.10
C GLU A 69 -11.03 25.91 5.83
N LEU A 70 -10.62 24.74 6.33
CA LEU A 70 -9.35 24.57 7.02
C LEU A 70 -8.13 24.64 6.08
N HIS A 71 -8.29 24.21 4.83
CA HIS A 71 -7.26 24.39 3.80
C HIS A 71 -7.08 25.86 3.44
N ALA A 72 -8.16 26.63 3.34
CA ALA A 72 -8.12 28.07 3.05
C ALA A 72 -7.55 28.89 4.21
N ASP A 73 -7.79 28.50 5.46
CA ASP A 73 -7.30 29.13 6.67
C ASP A 73 -6.99 28.07 7.74
N SER A 74 -5.71 27.87 7.98
CA SER A 74 -5.19 26.90 8.97
C SER A 74 -4.47 27.56 10.15
N ASP A 75 -4.72 28.86 10.37
CA ASP A 75 -4.09 29.59 11.47
C ASP A 75 -4.45 28.99 12.84
N GLY A 76 -3.45 28.88 13.70
CA GLY A 76 -3.59 28.27 15.03
C GLY A 76 -3.55 26.75 15.07
N LEU A 77 -3.43 26.05 13.92
CA LEU A 77 -3.20 24.61 13.86
C LEU A 77 -1.71 24.27 13.99
N THR A 78 -1.39 23.08 14.51
CA THR A 78 -0.02 22.55 14.53
C THR A 78 0.47 22.22 13.11
N GLN A 79 1.78 22.05 12.93
CA GLN A 79 2.35 21.67 11.63
C GLN A 79 1.81 20.30 11.14
N VAL A 80 1.64 19.33 12.07
CA VAL A 80 1.06 18.03 11.76
C VAL A 80 -0.36 18.19 11.25
N GLN A 81 -1.20 18.96 11.96
CA GLN A 81 -2.59 19.21 11.56
C GLN A 81 -2.68 19.92 10.21
N LYS A 82 -1.80 20.89 9.94
CA LYS A 82 -1.74 21.56 8.63
C LYS A 82 -1.42 20.58 7.49
N LYS A 83 -0.47 19.67 7.71
CA LYS A 83 -0.14 18.63 6.72
C LYS A 83 -1.30 17.64 6.52
N VAL A 84 -1.97 17.25 7.58
CA VAL A 84 -3.19 16.43 7.47
C VAL A 84 -4.25 17.12 6.60
N ILE A 85 -4.52 18.40 6.84
CA ILE A 85 -5.48 19.16 6.03
C ILE A 85 -5.06 19.25 4.56
N GLU A 86 -3.77 19.48 4.28
CA GLU A 86 -3.24 19.49 2.92
C GLU A 86 -3.52 18.14 2.20
N HIS A 87 -3.19 17.03 2.84
CA HIS A 87 -3.44 15.68 2.28
C HIS A 87 -4.92 15.38 2.09
N LEU A 88 -5.76 15.71 3.07
CA LEU A 88 -7.20 15.47 2.97
C LEU A 88 -7.85 16.32 1.88
N TYR A 89 -7.40 17.56 1.71
CA TYR A 89 -7.87 18.43 0.65
C TYR A 89 -7.48 17.90 -0.74
N GLU A 90 -6.24 17.47 -0.90
CA GLU A 90 -5.75 16.90 -2.17
C GLU A 90 -6.50 15.61 -2.52
N ALA A 91 -6.69 14.70 -1.56
CA ALA A 91 -7.46 13.48 -1.75
C ALA A 91 -8.92 13.79 -2.13
N TRP A 92 -9.55 14.70 -1.39
CA TRP A 92 -10.93 15.12 -1.67
C TRP A 92 -11.06 15.77 -3.05
N GLU A 93 -10.13 16.63 -3.47
CA GLU A 93 -10.12 17.25 -4.82
C GLU A 93 -10.06 16.19 -5.93
N LYS A 94 -9.32 15.10 -5.72
CA LYS A 94 -9.22 14.01 -6.68
C LYS A 94 -10.50 13.16 -6.76
N GLU A 95 -11.25 13.06 -5.68
CA GLU A 95 -12.37 12.11 -5.54
C GLU A 95 -13.76 12.75 -5.49
N LYS A 96 -13.86 14.08 -5.24
CA LYS A 96 -15.12 14.79 -4.98
C LYS A 96 -16.24 14.59 -6.02
N ASN A 97 -15.87 14.28 -7.26
CA ASN A 97 -16.80 14.06 -8.36
C ASN A 97 -17.10 12.58 -8.63
N ILE A 98 -16.49 11.64 -7.89
CA ILE A 98 -16.71 10.20 -8.05
C ILE A 98 -18.07 9.85 -7.42
N PRO A 99 -19.05 9.32 -8.20
CA PRO A 99 -20.31 8.87 -7.61
C PRO A 99 -20.08 7.65 -6.70
N ALA A 100 -20.80 7.60 -5.56
CA ALA A 100 -20.73 6.47 -4.64
C ALA A 100 -20.99 5.11 -5.32
N LYS A 101 -21.89 5.08 -6.32
CA LYS A 101 -22.15 3.88 -7.13
C LYS A 101 -20.88 3.41 -7.86
N LEU A 102 -20.18 4.31 -8.53
CA LEU A 102 -18.93 3.98 -9.24
C LEU A 102 -17.86 3.47 -8.27
N ASN A 103 -17.67 4.14 -7.12
CA ASN A 103 -16.73 3.70 -6.08
C ASN A 103 -17.05 2.27 -5.59
N TYR A 104 -18.33 1.97 -5.35
CA TYR A 104 -18.76 0.63 -4.92
C TYR A 104 -18.50 -0.44 -6.00
N GLU A 105 -18.84 -0.15 -7.26
CA GLU A 105 -18.61 -1.06 -8.40
C GLU A 105 -17.11 -1.32 -8.63
N MET A 106 -16.29 -0.28 -8.50
CA MET A 106 -14.82 -0.40 -8.55
C MET A 106 -14.32 -1.35 -7.44
N SER A 107 -14.74 -1.14 -6.19
CA SER A 107 -14.33 -1.99 -5.06
C SER A 107 -14.68 -3.47 -5.31
N LEU A 108 -15.89 -3.75 -5.81
CA LEU A 108 -16.27 -5.11 -6.18
C LEU A 108 -15.42 -5.69 -7.30
N ALA A 109 -15.10 -4.88 -8.33
CA ALA A 109 -14.27 -5.32 -9.45
C ALA A 109 -12.84 -5.68 -8.99
N TYR A 110 -12.23 -4.85 -8.13
CA TYR A 110 -10.91 -5.13 -7.55
C TYR A 110 -10.89 -6.45 -6.76
N ASN A 111 -11.87 -6.65 -5.89
CA ASN A 111 -11.95 -7.88 -5.08
C ASN A 111 -12.10 -9.14 -5.94
N ARG A 112 -12.98 -9.10 -6.98
CA ARG A 112 -13.12 -10.20 -7.95
C ARG A 112 -11.85 -10.44 -8.74
N ALA A 113 -11.18 -9.37 -9.15
CA ALA A 113 -9.95 -9.46 -9.93
C ALA A 113 -8.81 -10.12 -9.15
N TYR A 114 -8.71 -9.88 -7.84
CA TYR A 114 -7.73 -10.54 -6.99
C TYR A 114 -7.89 -12.07 -7.03
N SER A 115 -9.11 -12.58 -6.84
CA SER A 115 -9.39 -14.02 -6.93
C SER A 115 -9.04 -14.59 -8.31
N LYS A 116 -9.39 -13.86 -9.39
CA LYS A 116 -9.05 -14.27 -10.76
C LYS A 116 -7.56 -14.25 -11.04
N TRP A 117 -6.84 -13.29 -10.48
CA TRP A 117 -5.38 -13.22 -10.55
C TRP A 117 -4.72 -14.44 -9.90
N LEU A 118 -5.17 -14.85 -8.71
CA LEU A 118 -4.65 -16.05 -8.03
C LEU A 118 -4.84 -17.31 -8.90
N GLU A 119 -6.05 -17.51 -9.45
CA GLU A 119 -6.35 -18.65 -10.33
C GLU A 119 -5.45 -18.63 -11.57
N ALA A 120 -5.33 -17.50 -12.24
CA ALA A 120 -4.52 -17.33 -13.45
C ALA A 120 -3.03 -17.56 -13.17
N LYS A 121 -2.52 -17.07 -12.02
CA LYS A 121 -1.13 -17.25 -11.60
C LYS A 121 -0.82 -18.74 -11.36
N GLN A 122 -1.68 -19.44 -10.63
CA GLN A 122 -1.53 -20.88 -10.37
C GLN A 122 -1.59 -21.71 -11.67
N ALA A 123 -2.45 -21.33 -12.61
CA ALA A 123 -2.55 -21.98 -13.90
C ALA A 123 -1.46 -21.55 -14.91
N ALA A 124 -0.68 -20.52 -14.60
CA ALA A 124 0.23 -19.83 -15.53
C ALA A 124 -0.48 -19.40 -16.84
N ASP A 125 -1.75 -18.98 -16.74
CA ASP A 125 -2.60 -18.60 -17.87
C ASP A 125 -3.17 -17.19 -17.69
N PHE A 126 -2.55 -16.21 -18.34
CA PHE A 126 -2.97 -14.81 -18.30
C PHE A 126 -4.38 -14.58 -18.87
N SER A 127 -4.85 -15.44 -19.79
CA SER A 127 -6.17 -15.27 -20.41
C SER A 127 -7.31 -15.31 -19.37
N MET A 128 -7.12 -16.05 -18.28
CA MET A 128 -8.07 -16.14 -17.16
C MET A 128 -8.22 -14.82 -16.39
N PHE A 129 -7.22 -13.96 -16.41
CA PHE A 129 -7.19 -12.68 -15.69
C PHE A 129 -7.45 -11.46 -16.59
N SER A 130 -7.15 -11.56 -17.88
CA SER A 130 -7.15 -10.42 -18.82
C SER A 130 -8.46 -9.62 -18.82
N GLY A 131 -9.61 -10.31 -18.73
CA GLY A 131 -10.93 -9.67 -18.68
C GLY A 131 -11.14 -8.85 -17.40
N ALA A 132 -10.76 -9.40 -16.26
CA ALA A 132 -10.85 -8.69 -14.97
C ALA A 132 -9.90 -7.48 -14.93
N LEU A 133 -8.69 -7.60 -15.48
CA LEU A 133 -7.76 -6.50 -15.62
C LEU A 133 -8.31 -5.37 -16.50
N ALA A 134 -8.92 -5.72 -17.64
CA ALA A 134 -9.56 -4.74 -18.53
C ALA A 134 -10.72 -4.00 -17.83
N GLU A 135 -11.50 -4.69 -17.00
CA GLU A 135 -12.56 -4.09 -16.19
C GLU A 135 -11.99 -3.07 -15.19
N ILE A 136 -10.93 -3.43 -14.45
CA ILE A 136 -10.23 -2.51 -13.53
C ILE A 136 -9.72 -1.27 -14.27
N ILE A 137 -9.05 -1.44 -15.40
CA ILE A 137 -8.53 -0.33 -16.22
C ILE A 137 -9.68 0.58 -16.66
N SER A 138 -10.80 0.02 -17.09
CA SER A 138 -11.97 0.80 -17.49
C SER A 138 -12.53 1.63 -16.35
N TYR A 139 -12.70 1.07 -15.16
CA TYR A 139 -13.14 1.82 -13.98
C TYR A 139 -12.14 2.90 -13.55
N THR A 140 -10.84 2.59 -13.61
CA THR A 140 -9.78 3.56 -13.30
C THR A 140 -9.86 4.76 -14.24
N HIS A 141 -10.02 4.54 -15.57
CA HIS A 141 -10.20 5.62 -16.54
C HIS A 141 -11.45 6.44 -16.23
N GLN A 142 -12.58 5.81 -15.92
CA GLN A 142 -13.82 6.52 -15.55
C GLN A 142 -13.61 7.43 -14.33
N ALA A 143 -12.93 6.94 -13.29
CA ALA A 143 -12.63 7.74 -12.10
C ALA A 143 -11.69 8.93 -12.43
N LEU A 144 -10.65 8.70 -13.24
CA LEU A 144 -9.71 9.73 -13.68
C LEU A 144 -10.38 10.79 -14.57
N ASP A 145 -11.36 10.39 -15.39
CA ASP A 145 -12.15 11.32 -16.22
C ASP A 145 -13.04 12.26 -15.41
N LEU A 146 -13.37 11.92 -14.18
CA LEU A 146 -14.14 12.76 -13.27
C LEU A 146 -13.30 13.80 -12.52
N ARG A 147 -11.96 13.68 -12.55
CA ARG A 147 -11.06 14.68 -11.93
C ARG A 147 -11.10 16.00 -12.69
N GLU A 148 -11.15 17.11 -11.96
CA GLU A 148 -11.07 18.46 -12.56
C GLU A 148 -9.66 18.75 -13.08
N GLN A 149 -8.63 18.41 -12.29
CA GLN A 149 -7.24 18.57 -12.69
C GLN A 149 -6.80 17.37 -13.55
N LYS A 150 -6.55 17.62 -14.82
CA LYS A 150 -6.08 16.61 -15.77
C LYS A 150 -4.56 16.59 -15.84
N LYS A 151 -4.01 15.40 -15.93
CA LYS A 151 -2.59 15.17 -16.27
C LYS A 151 -2.46 14.84 -17.76
N PRO A 152 -1.25 14.90 -18.33
CA PRO A 152 -1.04 14.61 -19.76
C PRO A 152 -1.56 13.24 -20.21
N THR A 153 -1.39 12.22 -19.37
CA THR A 153 -1.91 10.86 -19.58
C THR A 153 -2.57 10.33 -18.32
N TYR A 154 -3.37 9.28 -18.43
CA TYR A 154 -3.90 8.55 -17.27
C TYR A 154 -2.77 7.99 -16.41
N TYR A 155 -1.68 7.54 -17.03
CA TYR A 155 -0.53 7.00 -16.28
C TYR A 155 0.20 8.10 -15.48
N ASP A 156 0.35 9.31 -16.01
CA ASP A 156 0.86 10.44 -15.24
C ASP A 156 -0.03 10.78 -14.03
N ALA A 157 -1.34 10.61 -14.15
CA ALA A 157 -2.26 10.81 -13.03
C ALA A 157 -2.07 9.75 -11.94
N LEU A 158 -1.85 8.49 -12.31
CA LEU A 158 -1.58 7.41 -11.37
C LEU A 158 -0.21 7.55 -10.70
N LEU A 159 0.80 7.99 -11.45
CA LEU A 159 2.12 8.30 -10.89
C LEU A 159 2.06 9.43 -9.84
N ASP A 160 1.30 10.48 -10.13
CA ASP A 160 1.09 11.59 -9.19
C ASP A 160 0.30 11.17 -7.93
N ASP A 161 -0.51 10.12 -8.01
CA ASP A 161 -1.22 9.56 -6.86
C ASP A 161 -0.29 8.80 -5.91
N THR A 162 0.73 8.14 -6.45
CA THR A 162 1.71 7.35 -5.66
C THR A 162 2.89 8.18 -5.19
N GLU A 163 3.30 9.15 -6.01
CA GLU A 163 4.42 10.06 -5.73
C GLU A 163 4.06 11.46 -6.22
N LYS A 164 3.75 12.37 -5.30
CA LYS A 164 3.30 13.73 -5.63
C LYS A 164 4.26 14.45 -6.58
N GLY A 165 3.75 14.88 -7.71
CA GLY A 165 4.53 15.49 -8.78
C GLY A 165 5.17 14.49 -9.75
N GLY A 166 5.00 13.18 -9.52
CA GLY A 166 5.49 12.12 -10.39
C GLY A 166 4.94 12.22 -11.81
N SER A 167 5.76 11.93 -12.80
CA SER A 167 5.38 11.92 -14.21
C SER A 167 6.24 10.96 -15.02
N ILE A 168 5.72 10.51 -16.17
CA ILE A 168 6.45 9.66 -17.11
C ILE A 168 7.79 10.32 -17.48
N SER A 169 7.80 11.59 -17.81
CA SER A 169 9.02 12.28 -18.24
C SER A 169 10.10 12.33 -17.16
N GLN A 170 9.72 12.48 -15.89
CA GLN A 170 10.68 12.45 -14.78
C GLN A 170 11.24 11.04 -14.56
N LEU A 171 10.36 10.03 -14.60
CA LEU A 171 10.79 8.63 -14.43
C LEU A 171 11.67 8.17 -15.59
N ASP A 172 11.34 8.53 -16.85
CA ASP A 172 12.17 8.22 -18.00
C ASP A 172 13.58 8.80 -17.85
N ALA A 173 13.68 10.09 -17.48
CA ALA A 173 14.98 10.73 -17.24
C ALA A 173 15.77 10.06 -16.12
N PHE A 174 15.09 9.69 -15.02
CA PHE A 174 15.69 8.97 -13.90
C PHE A 174 16.20 7.58 -14.31
N PHE A 175 15.35 6.78 -14.96
CA PHE A 175 15.70 5.42 -15.36
C PHE A 175 16.74 5.39 -16.47
N ASP A 176 16.78 6.36 -17.37
CA ASP A 176 17.85 6.48 -18.38
C ASP A 176 19.20 6.78 -17.72
N ALA A 177 19.24 7.69 -16.75
CA ALA A 177 20.44 7.97 -15.98
C ALA A 177 20.90 6.76 -15.15
N LEU A 178 19.95 6.05 -14.52
CA LEU A 178 20.23 4.83 -13.76
C LEU A 178 20.77 3.72 -14.66
N ARG A 179 20.10 3.45 -15.79
CA ARG A 179 20.50 2.45 -16.78
C ARG A 179 21.91 2.72 -17.32
N ALA A 180 22.22 3.97 -17.65
CA ALA A 180 23.52 4.37 -18.16
C ALA A 180 24.66 4.08 -17.17
N ARG A 181 24.39 4.05 -15.86
CA ARG A 181 25.38 3.77 -14.81
C ARG A 181 25.39 2.31 -14.36
N ILE A 182 24.23 1.73 -14.12
CA ILE A 182 24.11 0.39 -13.51
C ILE A 182 24.42 -0.71 -14.53
N VAL A 183 23.94 -0.62 -15.77
CA VAL A 183 24.17 -1.67 -16.77
C VAL A 183 25.67 -1.90 -17.06
N PRO A 184 26.50 -0.86 -17.28
CA PRO A 184 27.95 -1.07 -17.43
C PRO A 184 28.62 -1.66 -16.18
N LEU A 185 28.18 -1.25 -14.99
CA LEU A 185 28.69 -1.78 -13.72
C LEU A 185 28.39 -3.28 -13.59
N VAL A 186 27.12 -3.69 -13.82
CA VAL A 186 26.72 -5.09 -13.77
C VAL A 186 27.50 -5.92 -14.78
N ARG A 187 27.65 -5.43 -16.02
CA ARG A 187 28.45 -6.11 -17.05
C ARG A 187 29.88 -6.28 -16.60
N ARG A 188 30.51 -5.25 -16.03
CA ARG A 188 31.89 -5.33 -15.53
C ARG A 188 32.03 -6.33 -14.38
N ILE A 189 31.04 -6.37 -13.44
CA ILE A 189 31.03 -7.37 -12.38
C ILE A 189 30.94 -8.79 -12.95
N GLN A 190 30.10 -9.01 -13.96
CA GLN A 190 29.95 -10.31 -14.62
C GLN A 190 31.18 -10.77 -15.36
N THR A 191 31.94 -9.84 -15.97
CA THR A 191 33.11 -10.17 -16.82
C THR A 191 34.44 -10.14 -16.06
N GLU A 192 34.59 -9.25 -15.07
CA GLU A 192 35.83 -9.00 -14.36
C GLU A 192 35.76 -9.34 -12.87
N GLY A 193 34.55 -9.57 -12.37
CA GLY A 193 34.30 -9.88 -10.95
C GLY A 193 34.87 -11.24 -10.56
N LYS A 194 35.19 -11.38 -9.27
CA LYS A 194 35.59 -12.68 -8.73
C LYS A 194 34.40 -13.65 -8.77
N PRO A 195 34.61 -14.94 -9.07
CA PRO A 195 33.57 -15.94 -8.97
C PRO A 195 32.90 -15.93 -7.58
N ILE A 196 31.60 -15.80 -7.57
CA ILE A 196 30.81 -15.88 -6.34
C ILE A 196 30.26 -17.30 -6.21
N ARG A 197 30.46 -17.90 -5.05
CA ARG A 197 29.93 -19.22 -4.75
C ARG A 197 28.41 -19.14 -4.57
N THR A 198 27.67 -19.84 -5.41
CA THR A 198 26.18 -19.87 -5.37
C THR A 198 25.59 -21.28 -5.19
N ASP A 199 26.44 -22.31 -5.08
CA ASP A 199 26.05 -23.73 -4.97
C ASP A 199 25.20 -24.06 -3.74
N PHE A 200 25.28 -23.22 -2.69
CA PHE A 200 24.48 -23.37 -1.48
C PHE A 200 23.09 -22.76 -1.63
N MET A 201 22.87 -21.82 -2.54
CA MET A 201 21.62 -21.07 -2.66
C MET A 201 20.45 -21.93 -3.14
N SER A 202 20.73 -23.00 -3.87
CA SER A 202 19.73 -23.94 -4.39
C SER A 202 19.56 -25.21 -3.53
N ARG A 203 20.20 -25.26 -2.35
CA ARG A 203 20.02 -26.40 -1.44
C ARG A 203 18.61 -26.39 -0.87
N PRO A 204 17.96 -27.57 -0.77
CA PRO A 204 16.68 -27.67 -0.09
C PRO A 204 16.77 -27.15 1.36
N CYS A 205 15.85 -26.28 1.74
CA CYS A 205 15.73 -25.79 3.10
C CYS A 205 14.27 -25.99 3.56
N PRO A 206 14.02 -26.82 4.57
CA PRO A 206 12.68 -27.09 5.06
C PRO A 206 11.94 -25.79 5.44
N ILE A 207 10.65 -25.71 5.12
CA ILE A 207 9.81 -24.51 5.40
C ILE A 207 9.88 -24.13 6.87
N SER A 208 9.86 -25.10 7.79
CA SER A 208 9.96 -24.82 9.23
C SER A 208 11.26 -24.13 9.65
N GLN A 209 12.39 -24.41 8.96
CA GLN A 209 13.65 -23.73 9.20
C GLN A 209 13.65 -22.32 8.62
N GLN A 210 13.06 -22.14 7.45
CA GLN A 210 12.89 -20.81 6.85
C GLN A 210 12.00 -19.93 7.72
N GLU A 211 10.91 -20.46 8.25
CA GLU A 211 10.01 -19.75 9.18
C GLU A 211 10.72 -19.34 10.47
N ALA A 212 11.50 -20.25 11.07
CA ALA A 212 12.29 -19.93 12.26
C ALA A 212 13.33 -18.84 11.96
N PHE A 213 13.95 -18.90 10.78
CA PHE A 213 14.94 -17.92 10.37
C PHE A 213 14.30 -16.55 10.05
N SER A 214 13.11 -16.51 9.44
CA SER A 214 12.37 -15.26 9.23
C SER A 214 12.05 -14.55 10.56
N LYS A 215 11.60 -15.30 11.57
CA LYS A 215 11.37 -14.75 12.92
C LYS A 215 12.66 -14.18 13.54
N TYR A 216 13.78 -14.87 13.36
CA TYR A 216 15.09 -14.40 13.81
C TYR A 216 15.52 -13.12 13.08
N LEU A 217 15.30 -13.02 11.75
CA LEU A 217 15.63 -11.82 10.98
C LEU A 217 14.83 -10.61 11.44
N LEU A 218 13.52 -10.75 11.63
CA LEU A 218 12.64 -9.68 12.13
C LEU A 218 13.04 -9.23 13.56
N GLU A 219 13.49 -10.15 14.40
CA GLU A 219 14.04 -9.83 15.73
C GLU A 219 15.40 -9.09 15.60
N LEU A 220 16.25 -9.51 14.65
CA LEU A 220 17.54 -8.87 14.38
C LEU A 220 17.37 -7.42 13.87
N GLU A 221 16.35 -7.15 13.09
CA GLU A 221 15.97 -5.79 12.66
C GLU A 221 15.45 -4.92 13.81
N GLY A 222 15.17 -5.50 14.97
CA GLY A 222 14.72 -4.77 16.16
C GLY A 222 13.22 -4.61 16.27
N LEU A 223 12.44 -5.39 15.54
CA LEU A 223 10.97 -5.35 15.60
C LEU A 223 10.43 -5.87 16.94
N ASP A 224 9.43 -5.16 17.48
CA ASP A 224 8.68 -5.60 18.66
C ASP A 224 7.77 -6.78 18.29
N LYS A 225 8.11 -7.97 18.73
CA LYS A 225 7.37 -9.20 18.45
C LYS A 225 5.95 -9.23 19.03
N GLU A 226 5.68 -8.45 20.09
CA GLU A 226 4.35 -8.36 20.70
C GLU A 226 3.41 -7.45 19.87
N ALA A 227 3.97 -6.68 18.94
CA ALA A 227 3.26 -5.82 18.01
C ALA A 227 3.33 -6.33 16.55
N LEU A 228 3.82 -7.57 16.34
CA LEU A 228 4.13 -8.11 15.02
C LEU A 228 3.41 -9.43 14.76
N VAL A 229 2.84 -9.57 13.57
CA VAL A 229 2.36 -10.87 13.03
C VAL A 229 3.16 -11.21 11.79
N LEU A 230 3.62 -12.47 11.67
CA LEU A 230 4.23 -13.02 10.46
C LEU A 230 3.33 -14.10 9.89
N MET A 231 2.91 -13.96 8.64
CA MET A 231 2.07 -14.92 7.91
C MET A 231 2.66 -15.21 6.52
N THR A 232 2.02 -16.13 5.80
CA THR A 232 2.38 -16.43 4.41
C THR A 232 1.30 -15.95 3.45
N THR A 233 1.73 -15.49 2.27
CA THR A 233 0.83 -15.08 1.18
C THR A 233 1.48 -15.32 -0.18
N GLU A 234 0.69 -15.30 -1.24
CA GLU A 234 1.18 -15.48 -2.60
C GLU A 234 2.03 -14.31 -3.11
N HIS A 235 1.74 -13.10 -2.65
CA HIS A 235 2.54 -11.89 -2.88
C HIS A 235 2.83 -11.24 -1.53
N PRO A 236 4.06 -11.34 -1.01
CA PRO A 236 4.44 -10.73 0.25
C PRO A 236 4.12 -9.24 0.32
N PHE A 237 3.73 -8.78 1.50
CA PHE A 237 3.45 -7.38 1.79
C PHE A 237 3.50 -7.12 3.30
N THR A 238 3.64 -5.83 3.67
CA THR A 238 3.52 -5.35 5.03
C THR A 238 2.36 -4.38 5.15
N THR A 239 1.59 -4.50 6.22
CA THR A 239 0.50 -3.58 6.56
C THR A 239 0.45 -3.31 8.05
N ASN A 240 -0.25 -2.23 8.46
CA ASN A 240 -0.48 -1.96 9.86
C ASN A 240 -1.92 -1.49 10.15
N PHE A 241 -2.32 -1.65 11.40
CA PHE A 241 -3.58 -1.15 11.95
C PHE A 241 -3.35 -0.24 13.17
N GLY A 242 -2.13 0.23 13.29
CA GLY A 242 -1.55 1.03 14.34
C GLY A 242 -0.13 0.55 14.66
N PRO A 243 0.69 1.33 15.42
CA PRO A 243 2.08 0.97 15.70
C PRO A 243 2.23 -0.30 16.54
N LYS A 244 1.15 -0.77 17.16
CA LYS A 244 1.08 -2.01 17.95
C LYS A 244 0.35 -3.17 17.26
N ASP A 245 0.01 -3.04 15.98
CA ASP A 245 -0.57 -4.12 15.16
C ASP A 245 -0.01 -3.98 13.74
N VAL A 246 1.25 -4.45 13.56
CA VAL A 246 1.96 -4.49 12.27
C VAL A 246 2.02 -5.93 11.79
N ARG A 247 1.77 -6.16 10.50
CA ARG A 247 1.66 -7.49 9.92
C ARG A 247 2.54 -7.61 8.69
N VAL A 248 3.47 -8.52 8.77
CA VAL A 248 4.42 -8.89 7.72
C VAL A 248 3.98 -10.19 7.09
N THR A 249 4.06 -10.30 5.79
CA THR A 249 3.86 -11.55 5.08
C THR A 249 5.10 -11.92 4.29
N THR A 250 5.30 -13.23 4.06
CA THR A 250 6.40 -13.76 3.27
C THR A 250 5.93 -14.95 2.44
N HIS A 251 6.81 -15.52 1.63
CA HIS A 251 6.56 -16.75 0.89
C HIS A 251 7.77 -17.69 1.02
N TYR A 252 7.51 -18.98 1.24
CA TYR A 252 8.54 -19.99 1.43
C TYR A 252 8.64 -20.93 0.23
N TYR A 253 9.86 -21.13 -0.29
CA TYR A 253 10.18 -22.10 -1.34
C TYR A 253 11.27 -23.03 -0.85
N GLU A 254 11.01 -24.34 -0.77
CA GLU A 254 12.00 -25.32 -0.29
C GLU A 254 13.34 -25.26 -1.05
N ASN A 255 13.28 -25.00 -2.35
CA ASN A 255 14.45 -24.96 -3.23
C ASN A 255 14.95 -23.53 -3.52
N ASN A 256 14.44 -22.51 -2.83
CA ASN A 256 14.85 -21.11 -2.99
C ASN A 256 14.65 -20.32 -1.69
N PHE A 257 15.33 -20.74 -0.63
CA PHE A 257 15.25 -20.05 0.66
C PHE A 257 15.78 -18.61 0.62
N VAL A 258 16.65 -18.30 -0.35
CA VAL A 258 17.21 -16.96 -0.50
C VAL A 258 16.12 -15.93 -0.79
N SER A 259 15.12 -16.30 -1.59
CA SER A 259 13.95 -15.43 -1.85
C SER A 259 13.26 -15.02 -0.56
N ASN A 260 13.03 -15.97 0.35
CA ASN A 260 12.42 -15.67 1.65
C ASN A 260 13.29 -14.73 2.51
N ILE A 261 14.61 -14.88 2.50
CA ILE A 261 15.51 -14.02 3.27
C ILE A 261 15.35 -12.55 2.84
N PHE A 262 15.49 -12.30 1.52
CA PHE A 262 15.35 -10.93 1.01
C PHE A 262 13.95 -10.37 1.20
N THR A 263 12.92 -11.17 0.99
CA THR A 263 11.53 -10.75 1.22
C THR A 263 11.30 -10.40 2.68
N THR A 264 11.76 -11.24 3.63
CA THR A 264 11.57 -10.97 5.06
C THR A 264 12.27 -9.69 5.50
N LEU A 265 13.50 -9.44 5.03
CA LEU A 265 14.23 -8.20 5.33
C LEU A 265 13.55 -6.97 4.69
N HIS A 266 13.06 -7.10 3.46
CA HIS A 266 12.35 -6.03 2.77
C HIS A 266 11.06 -5.64 3.52
N GLU A 267 10.21 -6.62 3.82
CA GLU A 267 8.97 -6.41 4.57
C GLU A 267 9.23 -5.99 6.02
N GLY A 268 10.32 -6.49 6.62
CA GLY A 268 10.79 -6.07 7.93
C GLY A 268 11.16 -4.59 7.98
N GLY A 269 11.80 -4.08 6.93
CA GLY A 269 12.11 -2.65 6.79
C GLY A 269 10.85 -1.76 6.79
N HIS A 270 9.80 -2.15 6.07
CA HIS A 270 8.49 -1.49 6.14
C HIS A 270 7.88 -1.56 7.55
N ALA A 271 7.92 -2.75 8.16
CA ALA A 271 7.39 -2.96 9.49
C ALA A 271 8.12 -2.12 10.56
N LEU A 272 9.45 -2.01 10.46
CA LEU A 272 10.25 -1.20 11.36
C LEU A 272 9.85 0.28 11.30
N PHE A 273 9.63 0.81 10.11
CA PHE A 273 9.10 2.16 9.94
C PHE A 273 7.73 2.29 10.63
N MET A 274 6.79 1.40 10.34
CA MET A 274 5.41 1.45 10.86
C MET A 274 5.35 1.31 12.39
N GLN A 275 6.20 0.51 13.01
CA GLN A 275 6.26 0.38 14.47
C GLN A 275 6.84 1.63 15.15
N ASN A 276 7.64 2.43 14.43
CA ASN A 276 8.31 3.61 14.96
C ASN A 276 7.64 4.93 14.56
N GLU A 277 6.53 4.91 13.83
CA GLU A 277 5.75 6.12 13.58
C GLU A 277 5.24 6.70 14.91
N PRO A 278 5.36 8.01 15.13
CA PRO A 278 4.90 8.65 16.37
C PRO A 278 3.41 8.43 16.63
N GLU A 279 3.04 8.13 17.89
CA GLU A 279 1.61 7.99 18.28
C GLU A 279 0.79 9.25 17.96
N GLU A 280 1.42 10.42 17.96
CA GLU A 280 0.79 11.67 17.56
C GLU A 280 0.27 11.59 16.11
N PHE A 281 1.03 10.96 15.21
CA PHE A 281 0.61 10.84 13.80
C PHE A 281 -0.65 10.00 13.67
N TYR A 282 -0.77 8.90 14.41
CA TYR A 282 -2.00 8.11 14.46
C TYR A 282 -3.18 8.90 15.05
N ARG A 283 -2.95 9.64 16.14
CA ARG A 283 -3.99 10.46 16.77
C ARG A 283 -4.50 11.58 15.88
N GLU A 284 -3.61 12.18 15.09
CA GLU A 284 -3.94 13.30 14.19
C GLU A 284 -4.26 12.84 12.75
N HIS A 285 -4.32 11.54 12.48
CA HIS A 285 -4.52 10.95 11.13
C HIS A 285 -3.43 11.33 10.11
N ALA A 286 -2.20 11.51 10.57
CA ALA A 286 -1.01 11.78 9.77
C ALA A 286 -0.17 10.54 9.47
N ALA A 287 -0.47 9.40 10.12
CA ALA A 287 0.26 8.15 9.91
C ALA A 287 0.08 7.61 8.48
N ASN A 288 1.03 6.81 8.03
CA ASN A 288 1.04 6.20 6.68
C ASN A 288 0.98 7.25 5.54
N SER A 289 1.47 8.46 5.77
CA SER A 289 1.48 9.54 4.79
C SER A 289 2.74 9.59 3.92
N MET A 290 3.65 8.65 4.12
CA MET A 290 4.88 8.53 3.31
C MET A 290 4.56 8.02 1.91
N THR A 291 5.29 8.55 0.91
CA THR A 291 5.12 8.12 -0.49
C THR A 291 5.68 6.70 -0.70
N ASN A 292 5.16 6.01 -1.73
CA ASN A 292 5.62 4.66 -2.06
C ASN A 292 7.13 4.63 -2.36
N GLY A 293 7.65 5.61 -3.11
CA GLY A 293 9.08 5.69 -3.42
C GLY A 293 9.96 5.78 -2.18
N MET A 294 9.51 6.53 -1.17
CA MET A 294 10.23 6.64 0.09
C MET A 294 10.13 5.37 0.92
N HIS A 295 8.98 4.72 0.95
CA HIS A 295 8.79 3.42 1.60
C HIS A 295 9.71 2.36 1.02
N GLU A 296 9.81 2.28 -0.32
CA GLU A 296 10.70 1.34 -1.00
C GLU A 296 12.19 1.64 -0.72
N CYS A 297 12.57 2.91 -0.62
CA CYS A 297 13.92 3.27 -0.22
C CYS A 297 14.28 2.77 1.19
N LEU A 298 13.34 2.88 2.14
CA LEU A 298 13.56 2.45 3.52
C LEU A 298 13.74 0.92 3.61
N SER A 299 12.92 0.16 2.92
CA SER A 299 13.03 -1.30 2.91
C SER A 299 14.34 -1.78 2.29
N LEU A 300 14.82 -1.12 1.24
CA LEU A 300 16.09 -1.46 0.57
C LEU A 300 17.34 -1.16 1.42
N ILE A 301 17.27 -0.30 2.42
CA ILE A 301 18.38 -0.03 3.35
C ILE A 301 18.75 -1.28 4.16
N HIS A 302 17.80 -2.17 4.42
CA HIS A 302 17.96 -3.36 5.24
C HIS A 302 18.39 -4.61 4.45
N ILE A 303 18.41 -4.53 3.13
CA ILE A 303 18.91 -5.58 2.23
C ILE A 303 20.36 -5.25 1.83
#